data_30fb8c2046b74e37ad429f8369efbc71
#
_entry.id   30fb8c2046b74e37ad429f8369efbc71
#
_cell.length_a   1.000
_cell.length_b   1.000
_cell.length_c   1.000
_cell.angle_alpha   90.00
_cell.angle_beta   90.00
_cell.angle_gamma   90.00
#
_symmetry.space_group_name_H-M   'P 1'
#
loop_
_entity.id
_entity.type
_entity.pdbx_description
1 polymer ?
#
loop_
_entity_poly.entity_id
_entity_poly.type
_entity_poly.pdbx_seq_one_letter_code
_entity_poly.pdbx_strand_id
1 'polypeptide(L)'
;LDDAGLAALDALGTVKNVVKIGSLHGHDDAFYVERYGATYWTMPGMPVPEGTTAKQLTPGGEVPFAGCSVFAFEHTKLPEGILRIDREGGILVACDSLQNWVTPDEFFSDESRQTMTGMGFFVTANIGPVWMQVNEPKGEDFARLKQLSFRHALCGHGQPLRDEAGERFSATFARLFGV
;
A
#
# COMPACT_ATOMS: atom_id res chain seq x y z
N LEU A 1 -4.66 8.09 14.66
CA LEU A 1 -5.09 7.28 15.81
C LEU A 1 -5.43 8.19 16.98
N ASP A 2 -6.41 7.79 17.77
CA ASP A 2 -6.68 8.37 19.10
C ASP A 2 -5.68 7.81 20.16
N ASP A 3 -5.80 8.29 21.41
CA ASP A 3 -4.88 7.86 22.49
C ASP A 3 -4.91 6.35 22.73
N ALA A 4 -6.07 5.71 22.62
CA ALA A 4 -6.21 4.27 22.78
C ALA A 4 -5.53 3.50 21.64
N GLY A 5 -5.68 3.97 20.41
CA GLY A 5 -5.01 3.42 19.24
C GLY A 5 -3.48 3.61 19.29
N LEU A 6 -3.02 4.77 19.79
CA LEU A 6 -1.58 5.01 19.99
C LEU A 6 -1.02 4.09 21.09
N ALA A 7 -1.73 3.91 22.20
CA ALA A 7 -1.32 2.98 23.24
C ALA A 7 -1.27 1.53 22.75
N ALA A 8 -2.22 1.12 21.91
CA ALA A 8 -2.21 -0.20 21.28
C ALA A 8 -1.01 -0.38 20.33
N LEU A 9 -0.67 0.65 19.55
CA LEU A 9 0.53 0.65 18.70
C LEU A 9 1.81 0.55 19.55
N ASP A 10 1.91 1.35 20.62
CA ASP A 10 3.07 1.35 21.52
C ASP A 10 3.26 -0.02 22.20
N ALA A 11 2.17 -0.74 22.49
CA ALA A 11 2.22 -2.09 23.08
C ALA A 11 2.77 -3.15 22.12
N LEU A 12 2.77 -2.91 20.79
CA LEU A 12 3.38 -3.82 19.80
C LEU A 12 4.90 -3.72 19.77
N GLY A 13 5.48 -2.65 20.30
CA GLY A 13 6.93 -2.44 20.36
C GLY A 13 7.34 -1.05 19.88
N THR A 14 8.65 -0.87 19.70
CA THR A 14 9.21 0.42 19.27
C THR A 14 9.06 0.62 17.75
N VAL A 15 8.39 1.70 17.36
CA VAL A 15 8.31 2.13 15.96
C VAL A 15 9.66 2.72 15.55
N LYS A 16 10.37 2.06 14.66
CA LYS A 16 11.69 2.50 14.17
C LYS A 16 11.65 3.13 12.78
N ASN A 17 10.64 2.80 12.00
CA ASN A 17 10.52 3.24 10.61
C ASN A 17 9.10 3.68 10.31
N VAL A 18 8.96 4.80 9.64
CA VAL A 18 7.72 5.25 8.98
C VAL A 18 7.97 5.18 7.49
N VAL A 19 7.11 4.48 6.76
CA VAL A 19 7.36 4.13 5.36
C VAL A 19 6.20 4.60 4.49
N LYS A 20 6.45 5.57 3.63
CA LYS A 20 5.49 6.08 2.64
C LYS A 20 5.72 5.42 1.30
N ILE A 21 4.75 4.64 0.85
CA ILE A 21 4.80 3.90 -0.42
C ILE A 21 3.73 4.36 -1.44
N GLY A 22 2.81 5.24 -1.04
CA GLY A 22 1.76 5.78 -1.91
C GLY A 22 1.69 7.30 -1.85
N SER A 23 1.50 7.95 -3.00
CA SER A 23 1.49 9.42 -3.11
C SER A 23 0.20 10.06 -2.61
N LEU A 24 -0.92 9.33 -2.58
CA LEU A 24 -2.24 9.88 -2.22
C LEU A 24 -2.48 9.99 -0.71
N HIS A 25 -1.58 9.44 0.11
CA HIS A 25 -1.64 9.46 1.57
C HIS A 25 -0.42 10.18 2.18
N GLY A 26 -0.41 10.43 3.51
CA GLY A 26 0.73 10.98 4.22
C GLY A 26 0.43 12.20 5.10
N HIS A 27 -0.84 12.44 5.43
CA HIS A 27 -1.22 13.57 6.32
C HIS A 27 -0.56 13.49 7.70
N ASP A 28 -0.40 12.27 8.22
CA ASP A 28 0.10 12.04 9.59
C ASP A 28 1.57 11.62 9.62
N ASP A 29 2.27 11.61 8.47
CA ASP A 29 3.66 11.13 8.39
C ASP A 29 4.57 11.88 9.38
N ALA A 30 4.50 13.21 9.40
CA ALA A 30 5.29 14.04 10.31
C ALA A 30 5.04 13.72 11.78
N PHE A 31 3.77 13.53 12.16
CA PHE A 31 3.39 13.19 13.52
C PHE A 31 4.07 11.89 14.00
N TYR A 32 4.01 10.83 13.18
CA TYR A 32 4.61 9.56 13.57
C TYR A 32 6.14 9.60 13.58
N VAL A 33 6.76 10.31 12.65
CA VAL A 33 8.20 10.52 12.61
C VAL A 33 8.67 11.23 13.87
N GLU A 34 8.03 12.34 14.24
CA GLU A 34 8.36 13.13 15.42
C GLU A 34 8.13 12.36 16.72
N ARG A 35 6.93 11.75 16.88
CA ARG A 35 6.54 11.01 18.07
C ARG A 35 7.52 9.89 18.43
N TYR A 36 8.00 9.16 17.44
CA TYR A 36 8.82 7.97 17.65
C TYR A 36 10.31 8.18 17.37
N GLY A 37 10.72 9.33 16.88
CA GLY A 37 12.08 9.53 16.37
C GLY A 37 12.44 8.54 15.26
N ALA A 38 11.43 8.14 14.48
CA ALA A 38 11.54 7.07 13.49
C ALA A 38 12.28 7.54 12.23
N THR A 39 13.00 6.62 11.58
CA THR A 39 13.53 6.87 10.23
C THR A 39 12.38 6.95 9.24
N TYR A 40 12.30 8.05 8.48
CA TYR A 40 11.31 8.21 7.42
C TYR A 40 11.85 7.68 6.10
N TRP A 41 11.02 6.88 5.42
CA TRP A 41 11.32 6.29 4.13
C TRP A 41 10.24 6.67 3.13
N THR A 42 10.63 7.02 1.89
CA THR A 42 9.68 7.38 0.84
C THR A 42 10.18 6.99 -0.54
N MET A 43 9.27 6.80 -1.48
CA MET A 43 9.64 6.59 -2.88
C MET A 43 10.23 7.87 -3.48
N PRO A 44 11.16 7.79 -4.45
CA PRO A 44 11.66 8.96 -5.16
C PRO A 44 10.53 9.78 -5.78
N GLY A 45 10.62 11.10 -5.63
CA GLY A 45 9.63 12.04 -6.18
C GLY A 45 8.40 12.31 -5.29
N MET A 46 8.24 11.59 -4.17
CA MET A 46 7.18 11.92 -3.22
C MET A 46 7.55 13.13 -2.35
N PRO A 47 6.57 13.94 -1.96
CA PRO A 47 6.81 15.04 -1.03
C PRO A 47 7.25 14.51 0.34
N VAL A 48 8.20 15.21 0.95
CA VAL A 48 8.71 14.94 2.29
C VAL A 48 8.21 16.05 3.21
N PRO A 49 7.70 15.73 4.42
CA PRO A 49 7.28 16.75 5.37
C PRO A 49 8.42 17.73 5.71
N GLU A 50 8.08 18.99 5.90
CA GLU A 50 9.06 20.03 6.25
C GLU A 50 9.83 19.65 7.53
N GLY A 51 11.12 19.88 7.53
CA GLY A 51 12.01 19.53 8.65
C GLY A 51 12.33 18.03 8.77
N THR A 52 11.79 17.17 7.92
CA THR A 52 12.04 15.73 7.93
C THR A 52 13.10 15.34 6.88
N THR A 53 14.03 14.47 7.28
CA THR A 53 14.98 13.85 6.34
C THR A 53 14.45 12.47 5.96
N ALA A 54 14.35 12.20 4.65
CA ALA A 54 13.87 10.93 4.15
C ALA A 54 14.98 10.09 3.54
N LYS A 55 14.97 8.79 3.83
CA LYS A 55 15.67 7.78 3.06
C LYS A 55 14.85 7.37 1.85
N GLN A 56 15.51 7.08 0.73
CA GLN A 56 14.84 6.74 -0.51
C GLN A 56 14.64 5.23 -0.64
N LEU A 57 13.39 4.81 -0.92
CA LEU A 57 13.03 3.44 -1.23
C LEU A 57 13.18 3.20 -2.73
N THR A 58 14.16 2.38 -3.11
CA THR A 58 14.36 2.00 -4.51
C THR A 58 14.53 0.48 -4.63
N PRO A 59 14.10 -0.13 -5.75
CA PRO A 59 14.37 -1.54 -6.01
C PRO A 59 15.87 -1.85 -5.91
N GLY A 60 16.22 -2.84 -5.10
CA GLY A 60 17.65 -3.22 -4.87
C GLY A 60 18.46 -2.27 -4.01
N GLY A 61 17.86 -1.18 -3.52
CA GLY A 61 18.50 -0.22 -2.63
C GLY A 61 18.43 -0.59 -1.14
N GLU A 62 18.72 0.40 -0.28
CA GLU A 62 18.56 0.24 1.17
C GLU A 62 17.08 0.04 1.54
N VAL A 63 16.80 -0.77 2.53
CA VAL A 63 15.45 -1.13 2.97
C VAL A 63 15.25 -0.88 4.46
N PRO A 64 14.00 -0.66 4.93
CA PRO A 64 13.71 -0.35 6.34
C PRO A 64 14.12 -1.43 7.33
N PHE A 65 14.14 -2.69 6.91
CA PHE A 65 14.50 -3.84 7.74
C PHE A 65 14.90 -5.05 6.87
N ALA A 66 15.65 -5.97 7.45
CA ALA A 66 16.10 -7.19 6.77
C ALA A 66 14.92 -8.09 6.37
N GLY A 67 14.98 -8.69 5.17
CA GLY A 67 13.90 -9.50 4.62
C GLY A 67 12.75 -8.68 4.02
N CYS A 68 12.98 -7.41 3.74
CA CYS A 68 12.09 -6.55 2.97
C CYS A 68 12.70 -6.27 1.60
N SER A 69 11.88 -6.13 0.58
CA SER A 69 12.26 -5.64 -0.74
C SER A 69 11.21 -4.65 -1.26
N VAL A 70 11.62 -3.84 -2.24
CA VAL A 70 10.77 -2.78 -2.80
C VAL A 70 10.46 -3.12 -4.25
N PHE A 71 9.18 -3.09 -4.60
CA PHE A 71 8.70 -2.98 -5.97
C PHE A 71 8.32 -1.54 -6.23
N ALA A 72 8.73 -0.97 -7.37
CA ALA A 72 8.32 0.35 -7.82
C ALA A 72 7.51 0.23 -9.11
N PHE A 73 6.38 0.93 -9.18
CA PHE A 73 5.67 1.15 -10.44
C PHE A 73 6.49 2.09 -11.31
N GLU A 74 6.63 1.78 -12.59
CA GLU A 74 7.41 2.56 -13.56
C GLU A 74 6.51 3.38 -14.50
N HIS A 75 5.26 2.94 -14.69
CA HIS A 75 4.32 3.51 -15.63
C HIS A 75 3.10 4.10 -14.91
N THR A 76 3.36 4.97 -13.93
CA THR A 76 2.34 5.71 -13.18
C THR A 76 2.66 7.21 -13.20
N LYS A 77 1.63 8.05 -13.12
CA LYS A 77 1.81 9.51 -13.08
C LYS A 77 2.39 9.99 -11.76
N LEU A 78 2.02 9.35 -10.67
CA LEU A 78 2.54 9.63 -9.34
C LEU A 78 3.38 8.44 -8.86
N PRO A 79 4.45 8.67 -8.11
CA PRO A 79 5.25 7.59 -7.54
C PRO A 79 4.39 6.67 -6.66
N GLU A 80 4.59 5.36 -6.81
CA GLU A 80 3.95 4.33 -6.01
C GLU A 80 4.88 3.13 -5.89
N GLY A 81 4.89 2.53 -4.71
CA GLY A 81 5.65 1.33 -4.43
C GLY A 81 4.88 0.31 -3.63
N ILE A 82 5.42 -0.88 -3.58
CA ILE A 82 4.94 -1.98 -2.73
C ILE A 82 6.14 -2.53 -1.97
N LEU A 83 5.98 -2.77 -0.67
CA LEU A 83 6.95 -3.55 0.07
C LEU A 83 6.58 -5.02 0.00
N ARG A 84 7.58 -5.87 -0.25
CA ARG A 84 7.45 -7.31 -0.09
C ARG A 84 8.27 -7.75 1.12
N ILE A 85 7.61 -8.42 2.07
CA ILE A 85 8.23 -8.98 3.27
C ILE A 85 8.41 -10.47 3.05
N ASP A 86 9.64 -10.95 3.25
CA ASP A 86 10.02 -12.35 3.03
C ASP A 86 9.70 -13.22 4.26
N ARG A 87 8.41 -13.29 4.56
CA ARG A 87 7.84 -14.13 5.63
C ARG A 87 6.56 -14.79 5.13
N GLU A 88 6.17 -15.92 5.72
CA GLU A 88 4.91 -16.63 5.46
C GLU A 88 4.63 -16.89 3.96
N GLY A 89 5.65 -17.09 3.15
CA GLY A 89 5.51 -17.27 1.70
C GLY A 89 5.38 -15.97 0.90
N GLY A 90 5.70 -14.84 1.52
CA GLY A 90 5.67 -13.50 0.95
C GLY A 90 4.42 -12.72 1.33
N ILE A 91 4.64 -11.54 1.89
CA ILE A 91 3.57 -10.60 2.25
C ILE A 91 3.79 -9.32 1.44
N LEU A 92 2.83 -8.89 0.65
CA LEU A 92 2.83 -7.56 0.06
C LEU A 92 2.20 -6.55 1.02
N VAL A 93 2.81 -5.39 1.15
CA VAL A 93 2.23 -4.22 1.80
C VAL A 93 2.07 -3.16 0.71
N ALA A 94 0.84 -2.83 0.39
CA ALA A 94 0.49 -1.89 -0.66
C ALA A 94 -0.32 -0.71 -0.09
N CYS A 95 -0.23 0.42 -0.73
CA CYS A 95 -1.09 1.57 -0.49
C CYS A 95 -2.34 1.47 -1.38
N ASP A 96 -2.56 2.44 -2.27
CA ASP A 96 -3.77 2.51 -3.10
C ASP A 96 -3.72 1.64 -4.36
N SER A 97 -2.53 1.22 -4.79
CA SER A 97 -2.36 0.40 -6.00
C SER A 97 -3.05 -0.96 -5.91
N LEU A 98 -3.07 -1.57 -4.73
CA LEU A 98 -3.80 -2.79 -4.45
C LEU A 98 -4.76 -2.57 -3.29
N GLN A 99 -5.96 -3.11 -3.38
CA GLN A 99 -6.93 -3.08 -2.29
C GLN A 99 -7.70 -4.38 -2.16
N ASN A 100 -8.22 -4.66 -0.96
CA ASN A 100 -9.11 -5.78 -0.71
C ASN A 100 -10.29 -5.32 0.14
N TRP A 101 -11.06 -4.39 -0.38
CA TRP A 101 -12.21 -3.80 0.30
C TRP A 101 -13.48 -4.45 -0.22
N VAL A 102 -13.99 -5.44 0.49
CA VAL A 102 -15.09 -6.30 -0.01
C VAL A 102 -16.45 -5.72 0.34
N THR A 103 -16.56 -5.11 1.52
CA THR A 103 -17.82 -4.58 2.03
C THR A 103 -17.63 -3.22 2.69
N PRO A 104 -18.57 -2.29 2.57
CA PRO A 104 -18.56 -1.07 3.36
C PRO A 104 -18.68 -1.39 4.85
N ASP A 105 -18.09 -0.58 5.68
CA ASP A 105 -18.24 -0.65 7.14
C ASP A 105 -19.46 0.14 7.65
N GLU A 106 -19.64 0.16 8.97
CA GLU A 106 -20.76 0.81 9.63
C GLU A 106 -20.76 2.34 9.57
N PHE A 107 -19.63 2.96 9.21
CA PHE A 107 -19.51 4.41 9.10
C PHE A 107 -19.94 4.97 7.75
N PHE A 108 -20.25 4.11 6.77
CA PHE A 108 -20.73 4.54 5.46
C PHE A 108 -22.19 5.00 5.54
N SER A 109 -22.46 6.22 5.06
CA SER A 109 -23.83 6.61 4.71
C SER A 109 -24.31 5.83 3.50
N ASP A 110 -25.64 5.76 3.28
CA ASP A 110 -26.20 5.10 2.10
C ASP A 110 -25.73 5.74 0.79
N GLU A 111 -25.55 7.06 0.77
CA GLU A 111 -25.05 7.81 -0.38
C GLU A 111 -23.59 7.45 -0.69
N SER A 112 -22.70 7.45 0.32
CA SER A 112 -21.29 7.08 0.14
C SER A 112 -21.16 5.61 -0.26
N ARG A 113 -21.96 4.71 0.31
CA ARG A 113 -22.01 3.31 -0.07
C ARG A 113 -22.39 3.14 -1.54
N GLN A 114 -23.44 3.82 -1.98
CA GLN A 114 -23.90 3.76 -3.38
C GLN A 114 -22.84 4.32 -4.33
N THR A 115 -22.25 5.47 -4.01
CA THR A 115 -21.22 6.12 -4.81
C THR A 115 -20.01 5.21 -4.97
N MET A 116 -19.44 4.69 -3.87
CA MET A 116 -18.26 3.85 -3.91
C MET A 116 -18.51 2.48 -4.54
N THR A 117 -19.74 1.93 -4.39
CA THR A 117 -20.16 0.75 -5.13
C THR A 117 -20.15 1.01 -6.63
N GLY A 118 -20.73 2.13 -7.07
CA GLY A 118 -20.73 2.55 -8.48
C GLY A 118 -19.33 2.79 -9.06
N MET A 119 -18.38 3.22 -8.23
CA MET A 119 -16.97 3.37 -8.61
C MET A 119 -16.18 2.05 -8.61
N GLY A 120 -16.77 0.94 -8.16
CA GLY A 120 -16.12 -0.37 -8.15
C GLY A 120 -15.16 -0.60 -6.99
N PHE A 121 -15.34 0.07 -5.85
CA PHE A 121 -14.46 -0.11 -4.69
C PHE A 121 -14.62 -1.48 -4.02
N PHE A 122 -15.85 -1.96 -3.84
CA PHE A 122 -16.12 -3.14 -3.02
C PHE A 122 -15.93 -4.44 -3.81
N VAL A 123 -14.67 -4.75 -4.11
CA VAL A 123 -14.26 -5.92 -4.88
C VAL A 123 -13.04 -6.58 -4.22
N THR A 124 -13.05 -7.90 -4.12
CA THR A 124 -11.91 -8.68 -3.62
C THR A 124 -10.71 -8.55 -4.54
N ALA A 125 -9.52 -8.39 -3.96
CA ALA A 125 -8.25 -8.32 -4.67
C ALA A 125 -8.30 -7.36 -5.87
N ASN A 126 -8.72 -6.14 -5.64
CA ASN A 126 -8.92 -5.12 -6.67
C ASN A 126 -7.70 -4.20 -6.78
N ILE A 127 -7.65 -3.44 -7.86
CA ILE A 127 -6.80 -2.26 -7.98
C ILE A 127 -7.61 -1.06 -7.55
N GLY A 128 -7.04 -0.16 -6.77
CA GLY A 128 -7.76 1.02 -6.28
C GLY A 128 -8.36 1.84 -7.42
N PRO A 129 -9.71 2.00 -7.49
CA PRO A 129 -10.35 2.65 -8.63
C PRO A 129 -9.90 4.09 -8.85
N VAL A 130 -9.76 4.88 -7.77
CA VAL A 130 -9.26 6.26 -7.84
C VAL A 130 -7.78 6.27 -8.21
N TRP A 131 -6.99 5.39 -7.61
CA TRP A 131 -5.57 5.26 -7.95
C TRP A 131 -5.38 4.93 -9.44
N MET A 132 -6.17 4.01 -9.98
CA MET A 132 -6.12 3.64 -11.39
C MET A 132 -6.49 4.81 -12.31
N GLN A 133 -7.51 5.59 -11.94
CA GLN A 133 -7.93 6.76 -12.70
C GLN A 133 -6.87 7.87 -12.68
N VAL A 134 -6.25 8.13 -11.53
CA VAL A 134 -5.22 9.17 -11.36
C VAL A 134 -3.92 8.79 -12.04
N ASN A 135 -3.48 7.55 -11.87
CA ASN A 135 -2.16 7.10 -12.29
C ASN A 135 -2.09 6.53 -13.69
N GLU A 136 -3.21 6.11 -14.29
CA GLU A 136 -3.26 5.50 -15.63
C GLU A 136 -2.19 4.39 -15.82
N PRO A 137 -2.10 3.41 -14.90
CA PRO A 137 -1.01 2.45 -14.90
C PRO A 137 -1.03 1.55 -16.14
N LYS A 138 0.12 0.97 -16.46
CA LYS A 138 0.29 0.05 -17.59
C LYS A 138 0.34 -1.40 -17.15
N GLY A 139 -0.06 -2.31 -18.03
CA GLY A 139 -0.03 -3.76 -17.78
C GLY A 139 1.36 -4.30 -17.50
N GLU A 140 2.41 -3.67 -18.03
CA GLU A 140 3.80 -4.04 -17.84
C GLU A 140 4.22 -4.04 -16.36
N ASP A 141 3.71 -3.09 -15.57
CA ASP A 141 3.97 -3.06 -14.13
C ASP A 141 3.33 -4.25 -13.42
N PHE A 142 2.10 -4.59 -13.78
CA PHE A 142 1.41 -5.74 -13.20
C PHE A 142 2.00 -7.09 -13.66
N ALA A 143 2.49 -7.15 -14.90
CA ALA A 143 3.25 -8.32 -15.37
C ALA A 143 4.53 -8.53 -14.55
N ARG A 144 5.25 -7.45 -14.18
CA ARG A 144 6.40 -7.51 -13.27
C ARG A 144 5.99 -7.87 -11.84
N LEU A 145 4.92 -7.27 -11.33
CA LEU A 145 4.40 -7.54 -9.98
C LEU A 145 3.97 -9.01 -9.82
N LYS A 146 3.36 -9.59 -10.85
CA LYS A 146 2.96 -10.99 -10.90
C LYS A 146 4.15 -11.96 -10.78
N GLN A 147 5.38 -11.54 -11.13
CA GLN A 147 6.58 -12.37 -10.97
C GLN A 147 7.06 -12.43 -9.50
N LEU A 148 6.57 -11.56 -8.65
CA LEU A 148 6.86 -11.65 -7.23
C LEU A 148 6.05 -12.79 -6.61
N SER A 149 6.74 -13.69 -5.92
CA SER A 149 6.05 -14.71 -5.12
C SER A 149 5.50 -14.08 -3.85
N PHE A 150 4.19 -14.11 -3.66
CA PHE A 150 3.53 -13.66 -2.43
C PHE A 150 2.26 -14.46 -2.16
N ARG A 151 2.01 -14.69 -0.90
CA ARG A 151 0.86 -15.45 -0.40
C ARG A 151 -0.18 -14.56 0.25
N HIS A 152 0.25 -13.44 0.82
CA HIS A 152 -0.58 -12.51 1.56
C HIS A 152 -0.45 -11.09 1.02
N ALA A 153 -1.49 -10.27 1.23
CA ALA A 153 -1.46 -8.84 0.96
C ALA A 153 -2.11 -8.05 2.11
N LEU A 154 -1.41 -7.00 2.53
CA LEU A 154 -1.87 -5.97 3.44
C LEU A 154 -2.00 -4.69 2.63
N CYS A 155 -3.23 -4.30 2.36
CA CYS A 155 -3.53 -3.13 1.54
C CYS A 155 -3.93 -1.95 2.41
N GLY A 156 -3.74 -0.73 1.93
CA GLY A 156 -4.17 0.49 2.62
C GLY A 156 -5.68 0.56 2.83
N HIS A 157 -6.45 -0.15 1.99
CA HIS A 157 -7.89 -0.21 2.06
C HIS A 157 -8.43 -1.64 2.12
N GLY A 158 -9.38 -1.86 3.03
CA GLY A 158 -10.09 -3.13 3.22
C GLY A 158 -9.37 -4.08 4.16
N GLN A 159 -9.68 -5.37 4.03
CA GLN A 159 -9.20 -6.40 4.94
C GLN A 159 -7.91 -7.06 4.41
N PRO A 160 -7.03 -7.56 5.28
CA PRO A 160 -5.92 -8.41 4.85
C PRO A 160 -6.40 -9.57 3.99
N LEU A 161 -5.79 -9.78 2.83
CA LEU A 161 -6.03 -10.94 1.99
C LEU A 161 -4.97 -12.00 2.30
N ARG A 162 -5.38 -13.10 2.90
CA ARG A 162 -4.50 -14.15 3.38
C ARG A 162 -4.53 -15.36 2.44
N ASP A 163 -3.40 -16.04 2.35
CA ASP A 163 -3.21 -17.35 1.67
C ASP A 163 -3.39 -17.34 0.13
N GLU A 164 -4.32 -16.58 -0.40
CA GLU A 164 -4.72 -16.58 -1.81
C GLU A 164 -4.33 -15.29 -2.56
N ALA A 165 -3.60 -14.36 -1.94
CA ALA A 165 -3.40 -13.03 -2.51
C ALA A 165 -2.74 -13.09 -3.90
N GLY A 166 -1.72 -13.92 -4.08
CA GLY A 166 -1.02 -14.08 -5.36
C GLY A 166 -1.94 -14.54 -6.49
N GLU A 167 -2.77 -15.54 -6.23
CA GLU A 167 -3.72 -16.07 -7.20
C GLU A 167 -4.80 -15.03 -7.55
N ARG A 168 -5.41 -14.45 -6.52
CA ARG A 168 -6.53 -13.52 -6.70
C ARG A 168 -6.12 -12.23 -7.39
N PHE A 169 -4.99 -11.65 -7.01
CA PHE A 169 -4.47 -10.48 -7.71
C PHE A 169 -4.03 -10.80 -9.13
N SER A 170 -3.43 -11.97 -9.39
CA SER A 170 -3.08 -12.40 -10.74
C SER A 170 -4.30 -12.51 -11.65
N ALA A 171 -5.42 -13.02 -11.14
CA ALA A 171 -6.69 -13.07 -11.89
C ALA A 171 -7.21 -11.65 -12.19
N THR A 172 -7.05 -10.70 -11.27
CA THR A 172 -7.42 -9.30 -11.48
C THR A 172 -6.53 -8.65 -12.54
N PHE A 173 -5.21 -8.88 -12.50
CA PHE A 173 -4.29 -8.35 -13.50
C PHE A 173 -4.58 -8.90 -14.91
N ALA A 174 -4.87 -10.20 -15.00
CA ALA A 174 -5.29 -10.82 -16.27
C ALA A 174 -6.59 -10.20 -16.80
N ARG A 175 -7.57 -10.00 -15.95
CA ARG A 175 -8.87 -9.41 -16.31
C ARG A 175 -8.76 -7.96 -16.77
N LEU A 176 -7.95 -7.13 -16.11
CA LEU A 176 -7.87 -5.69 -16.36
C LEU A 176 -6.84 -5.31 -17.42
N PHE A 177 -5.74 -6.04 -17.50
CA PHE A 177 -4.59 -5.69 -18.36
C PHE A 177 -4.19 -6.81 -19.34
N GLY A 178 -4.78 -7.99 -19.27
CA GLY A 178 -4.42 -9.11 -20.16
C GLY A 178 -3.07 -9.77 -19.83
N VAL A 179 -2.55 -9.63 -18.59
CA VAL A 179 -1.22 -10.12 -18.16
C VAL A 179 -1.30 -11.24 -17.12
#